data_a0a6c2f5bbc121528ae612e135178569
#
_entry.id   a0a6c2f5bbc121528ae612e135178569
#
_cell.length_a   1.000
_cell.length_b   1.000
_cell.length_c   1.000
_cell.angle_alpha   90.00
_cell.angle_beta   90.00
_cell.angle_gamma   90.00
#
_symmetry.space_group_name_H-M   'P 1'
#
loop_
_entity.id
_entity.type
_entity.pdbx_description
1 polymer ?
#
loop_
_entity_poly.entity_id
_entity_poly.type
_entity_poly.pdbx_seq_one_letter_code
_entity_poly.pdbx_strand_id
1 'polypeptide(L)'
;MCGIIGAIANEHVTPLLLSALHRLEYRGYDSAGIATLVDGNIHRRRAEGKLPKLDALIEKHPLQGRIGIGHTRWATHGVPNTVNAHPHATEEVALVHNGIIENFLPLRAELMSIGHAFETETDSEVVLGLIHEYLHQGMSPQGATAEMLKRVDGAFALGIIFAGHDDLLIGARRGCPLVVGYGEGEMFLGSDALALASLTERITYLEEGDWVEVRRDGVSIHETTGQIVERQIRVTSLSDADVGKGNYQHFMLKEIYEQPAVIGDCLHSLFNPVERTVSLPDTSIDFSKISRLNIVACGTSYYAGLVARYWFEEIADLPVDIDVASEYRYRKVPVQDGVLGLFISQSGETADTVAALRFAREKGQTVLSVVNAVESSMSRESDGVLHTLAGPEIGVASTKAFTTQLVTLASLAIAAGRARGVLERGKEEELASALIEVPSRAAEILNHDEALRNLAEQIYEVRDVLYIGRGTSYAVALEGALKLKEISYIHAEAYAAGELKHGPIALIDDGVPVIVIAPSDGLFEKTASNMQEVVARG
;
A
#
# COMPACT_ATOMS: atom_id res chain seq x y z
N MET A 1 0.76 -5.90 -4.09
CA MET A 1 1.45 -4.93 -4.99
C MET A 1 2.88 -5.40 -5.21
N CYS A 2 3.47 -5.15 -6.36
CA CYS A 2 4.85 -5.55 -6.65
C CYS A 2 5.88 -4.50 -6.22
N GLY A 3 7.17 -4.88 -6.14
CA GLY A 3 8.28 -3.98 -5.83
C GLY A 3 9.32 -3.94 -6.94
N ILE A 4 9.78 -2.75 -7.31
CA ILE A 4 10.85 -2.52 -8.29
C ILE A 4 12.05 -1.86 -7.62
N ILE A 5 13.23 -2.31 -8.00
CA ILE A 5 14.51 -1.65 -7.76
C ILE A 5 15.34 -1.69 -9.04
N GLY A 6 16.03 -0.60 -9.35
CA GLY A 6 17.06 -0.51 -10.38
C GLY A 6 18.27 0.24 -9.85
N ALA A 7 19.45 -0.07 -10.33
CA ALA A 7 20.66 0.60 -9.91
C ALA A 7 21.73 0.64 -11.00
N ILE A 8 22.43 1.76 -11.07
CA ILE A 8 23.73 1.92 -11.72
C ILE A 8 24.70 2.32 -10.62
N ALA A 9 25.73 1.49 -10.34
CA ALA A 9 26.62 1.71 -9.22
C ALA A 9 28.10 1.52 -9.59
N ASN A 10 28.98 1.97 -8.70
CA ASN A 10 30.44 1.81 -8.87
C ASN A 10 30.91 0.38 -8.59
N GLU A 11 30.18 -0.32 -7.70
CA GLU A 11 30.42 -1.72 -7.33
C GLU A 11 29.36 -2.64 -7.98
N HIS A 12 29.48 -3.95 -7.74
CA HIS A 12 28.46 -4.89 -8.20
C HIS A 12 27.11 -4.64 -7.53
N VAL A 13 26.04 -4.48 -8.34
CA VAL A 13 24.71 -4.07 -7.86
C VAL A 13 23.92 -5.20 -7.18
N THR A 14 24.29 -6.46 -7.34
CA THR A 14 23.50 -7.59 -6.83
C THR A 14 23.24 -7.53 -5.32
N PRO A 15 24.23 -7.26 -4.43
CA PRO A 15 23.97 -7.14 -2.99
C PRO A 15 23.02 -6.00 -2.65
N LEU A 16 23.17 -4.87 -3.35
CA LEU A 16 22.32 -3.70 -3.21
C LEU A 16 20.88 -4.00 -3.63
N LEU A 17 20.69 -4.63 -4.79
CA LEU A 17 19.36 -5.01 -5.30
C LEU A 17 18.67 -5.99 -4.34
N LEU A 18 19.37 -7.01 -3.84
CA LEU A 18 18.82 -7.95 -2.85
C LEU A 18 18.39 -7.22 -1.58
N SER A 19 19.25 -6.36 -1.02
CA SER A 19 18.93 -5.60 0.18
C SER A 19 17.68 -4.73 -0.02
N ALA A 20 17.56 -4.06 -1.16
CA ALA A 20 16.39 -3.26 -1.49
C ALA A 20 15.13 -4.11 -1.71
N LEU A 21 15.25 -5.29 -2.35
CA LEU A 21 14.12 -6.21 -2.51
C LEU A 21 13.61 -6.74 -1.17
N HIS A 22 14.49 -7.01 -0.20
CA HIS A 22 14.07 -7.36 1.16
C HIS A 22 13.22 -6.28 1.82
N ARG A 23 13.52 -5.01 1.57
CA ARG A 23 12.69 -3.88 2.04
C ARG A 23 11.35 -3.76 1.29
N LEU A 24 11.26 -4.34 0.09
CA LEU A 24 10.04 -4.36 -0.73
C LEU A 24 9.25 -5.67 -0.64
N GLU A 25 9.70 -6.66 0.16
CA GLU A 25 9.06 -7.99 0.26
C GLU A 25 7.59 -7.88 0.67
N TYR A 26 7.21 -6.87 1.47
CA TYR A 26 5.83 -6.61 1.86
C TYR A 26 4.91 -6.31 0.65
N ARG A 27 5.47 -5.87 -0.48
CA ARG A 27 4.71 -5.59 -1.70
C ARG A 27 4.43 -6.84 -2.53
N GLY A 28 5.23 -7.90 -2.40
CA GLY A 28 5.05 -9.14 -3.15
C GLY A 28 6.05 -10.21 -2.73
N TYR A 29 5.59 -11.44 -2.67
CA TYR A 29 6.38 -12.59 -2.22
C TYR A 29 6.06 -13.90 -2.97
N ASP A 30 5.34 -13.81 -4.08
CA ASP A 30 4.97 -14.96 -4.92
C ASP A 30 6.15 -15.45 -5.76
N SER A 31 6.97 -14.52 -6.20
CA SER A 31 8.23 -14.77 -6.90
C SER A 31 9.11 -13.52 -6.86
N ALA A 32 10.39 -13.70 -7.07
CA ALA A 32 11.35 -12.60 -7.15
C ALA A 32 12.45 -12.90 -8.16
N GLY A 33 13.13 -11.84 -8.61
CA GLY A 33 14.30 -12.02 -9.47
C GLY A 33 15.08 -10.75 -9.71
N ILE A 34 16.29 -10.95 -10.24
CA ILE A 34 17.25 -9.90 -10.59
C ILE A 34 17.79 -10.16 -11.99
N ALA A 35 18.01 -9.09 -12.75
CA ALA A 35 18.81 -9.09 -13.96
C ALA A 35 19.92 -8.04 -13.87
N THR A 36 21.10 -8.38 -14.38
CA THR A 36 22.27 -7.49 -14.45
C THR A 36 22.92 -7.56 -15.82
N LEU A 37 23.69 -6.52 -16.18
CA LEU A 37 24.57 -6.55 -17.36
C LEU A 37 26.00 -6.94 -16.95
N VAL A 38 26.55 -7.93 -17.64
CA VAL A 38 27.92 -8.38 -17.51
C VAL A 38 28.53 -8.45 -18.90
N ASP A 39 29.59 -7.69 -19.15
CA ASP A 39 30.26 -7.63 -20.45
C ASP A 39 29.28 -7.38 -21.62
N GLY A 40 28.34 -6.46 -21.40
CA GLY A 40 27.30 -6.07 -22.37
C GLY A 40 26.16 -7.09 -22.54
N ASN A 41 26.13 -8.20 -21.80
CA ASN A 41 25.09 -9.23 -21.90
C ASN A 41 24.19 -9.23 -20.67
N ILE A 42 22.94 -9.60 -20.86
CA ILE A 42 21.92 -9.71 -19.80
C ILE A 42 22.02 -11.08 -19.12
N HIS A 43 22.24 -11.06 -17.82
CA HIS A 43 22.18 -12.23 -16.97
C HIS A 43 21.06 -12.10 -15.95
N ARG A 44 20.24 -13.13 -15.76
CA ARG A 44 19.11 -13.10 -14.83
C ARG A 44 19.06 -14.32 -13.89
N ARG A 45 18.50 -14.11 -12.67
CA ARG A 45 18.10 -15.14 -11.72
C ARG A 45 16.70 -14.88 -11.24
N ARG A 46 15.87 -15.90 -11.24
CA ARG A 46 14.45 -15.82 -10.84
C ARG A 46 14.13 -17.02 -9.96
N ALA A 47 13.33 -16.80 -8.92
CA ALA A 47 12.88 -17.83 -8.01
C ALA A 47 11.38 -17.67 -7.71
N GLU A 48 10.67 -18.78 -7.65
CA GLU A 48 9.31 -18.87 -7.15
C GLU A 48 9.30 -18.83 -5.63
N GLY A 49 8.37 -18.10 -5.03
CA GLY A 49 8.19 -17.95 -3.59
C GLY A 49 9.01 -16.78 -3.01
N LYS A 50 9.22 -16.83 -1.70
CA LYS A 50 9.83 -15.73 -0.94
C LYS A 50 11.30 -15.50 -1.27
N LEU A 51 11.80 -14.30 -0.99
CA LEU A 51 13.18 -13.85 -1.28
C LEU A 51 14.30 -14.80 -0.82
N PRO A 52 14.23 -15.52 0.31
CA PRO A 52 15.28 -16.48 0.68
C PRO A 52 15.57 -17.55 -0.39
N LYS A 53 14.60 -17.87 -1.26
CA LYS A 53 14.86 -18.78 -2.39
C LYS A 53 15.72 -18.11 -3.48
N LEU A 54 15.52 -16.83 -3.72
CA LEU A 54 16.35 -16.04 -4.63
C LEU A 54 17.76 -15.85 -4.07
N ASP A 55 17.89 -15.58 -2.76
CA ASP A 55 19.18 -15.46 -2.06
C ASP A 55 19.99 -16.73 -2.25
N ALA A 56 19.42 -17.90 -1.94
CA ALA A 56 20.07 -19.21 -2.10
C ALA A 56 20.46 -19.51 -3.57
N LEU A 57 19.65 -19.05 -4.53
CA LEU A 57 19.95 -19.20 -5.95
C LEU A 57 21.14 -18.32 -6.36
N ILE A 58 21.23 -17.09 -5.86
CA ILE A 58 22.31 -16.14 -6.16
C ILE A 58 23.60 -16.56 -5.45
N GLU A 59 23.55 -17.06 -4.23
CA GLU A 59 24.73 -17.66 -3.56
C GLU A 59 25.34 -18.78 -4.39
N LYS A 60 24.50 -19.65 -4.95
CA LYS A 60 24.94 -20.79 -5.77
C LYS A 60 25.39 -20.36 -7.16
N HIS A 61 24.75 -19.36 -7.73
CA HIS A 61 24.98 -18.86 -9.09
C HIS A 61 25.08 -17.32 -9.08
N PRO A 62 26.19 -16.76 -8.61
CA PRO A 62 26.37 -15.33 -8.45
C PRO A 62 26.09 -14.53 -9.74
N LEU A 63 25.52 -13.35 -9.56
CA LEU A 63 25.41 -12.33 -10.60
C LEU A 63 26.45 -11.26 -10.34
N GLN A 64 27.12 -10.84 -11.40
CA GLN A 64 28.00 -9.69 -11.41
C GLN A 64 27.36 -8.57 -12.24
N GLY A 65 28.00 -7.43 -12.33
CA GLY A 65 27.51 -6.29 -13.10
C GLY A 65 27.32 -5.07 -12.22
N ARG A 66 27.43 -3.89 -12.85
CA ARG A 66 27.34 -2.57 -12.20
C ARG A 66 26.05 -1.83 -12.54
N ILE A 67 25.21 -2.46 -13.36
CA ILE A 67 23.85 -2.04 -13.67
C ILE A 67 22.94 -3.25 -13.55
N GLY A 68 21.74 -3.03 -13.01
CA GLY A 68 20.77 -4.11 -12.88
C GLY A 68 19.41 -3.64 -12.39
N ILE A 69 18.45 -4.54 -12.51
CA ILE A 69 17.07 -4.37 -12.06
C ILE A 69 16.63 -5.57 -11.24
N GLY A 70 15.77 -5.35 -10.28
CA GLY A 70 15.20 -6.39 -9.41
C GLY A 70 13.72 -6.18 -9.17
N HIS A 71 13.03 -7.27 -8.84
CA HIS A 71 11.58 -7.28 -8.66
C HIS A 71 11.12 -8.29 -7.61
N THR A 72 10.11 -7.90 -6.82
CA THR A 72 9.27 -8.79 -6.02
C THR A 72 7.85 -8.77 -6.58
N ARG A 73 7.29 -9.95 -6.84
CA ARG A 73 6.02 -10.09 -7.56
C ARG A 73 4.88 -10.50 -6.63
N TRP A 74 3.75 -9.83 -6.83
CA TRP A 74 2.42 -10.26 -6.44
C TRP A 74 1.65 -10.54 -7.74
N ALA A 75 1.34 -11.80 -8.00
CA ALA A 75 0.81 -12.24 -9.29
C ALA A 75 -0.59 -11.69 -9.54
N THR A 76 -0.77 -11.01 -10.69
CA THR A 76 -2.06 -10.57 -11.24
C THR A 76 -2.40 -11.34 -12.52
N HIS A 77 -1.40 -11.60 -13.37
CA HIS A 77 -1.51 -12.33 -14.63
C HIS A 77 -0.48 -13.45 -14.70
N GLY A 78 -0.90 -14.67 -15.00
CA GLY A 78 -0.06 -15.85 -15.02
C GLY A 78 0.25 -16.41 -13.62
N VAL A 79 0.28 -17.72 -13.49
CA VAL A 79 0.51 -18.42 -12.21
C VAL A 79 1.85 -18.02 -11.57
N PRO A 80 1.96 -18.00 -10.23
CA PRO A 80 3.22 -17.73 -9.55
C PRO A 80 4.19 -18.92 -9.73
N ASN A 81 5.07 -18.80 -10.72
CA ASN A 81 6.13 -19.75 -11.01
C ASN A 81 7.38 -19.01 -11.52
N THR A 82 8.49 -19.73 -11.71
CA THR A 82 9.74 -19.15 -12.17
C THR A 82 9.66 -18.59 -13.60
N VAL A 83 8.81 -19.14 -14.47
CA VAL A 83 8.66 -18.67 -15.88
C VAL A 83 8.02 -17.30 -15.91
N ASN A 84 6.97 -17.10 -15.13
CA ASN A 84 6.21 -15.85 -15.02
C ASN A 84 6.86 -14.83 -14.06
N ALA A 85 7.98 -15.18 -13.39
CA ALA A 85 8.69 -14.26 -12.51
C ALA A 85 9.47 -13.21 -13.31
N HIS A 86 9.48 -11.95 -12.83
CA HIS A 86 10.34 -10.90 -13.37
C HIS A 86 11.80 -11.05 -12.88
N PRO A 87 12.77 -10.47 -13.60
CA PRO A 87 12.67 -9.75 -14.86
C PRO A 87 12.36 -10.63 -16.06
N HIS A 88 11.53 -10.12 -17.01
CA HIS A 88 11.42 -10.70 -18.34
C HIS A 88 12.57 -10.17 -19.20
N ALA A 89 13.11 -11.01 -20.10
CA ALA A 89 14.25 -10.60 -20.91
C ALA A 89 14.31 -11.34 -22.25
N THR A 90 14.77 -10.61 -23.27
CA THR A 90 15.38 -11.14 -24.49
C THR A 90 16.91 -11.06 -24.38
N GLU A 91 17.62 -11.32 -25.48
CA GLU A 91 19.09 -11.09 -25.54
C GLU A 91 19.44 -9.60 -25.50
N GLU A 92 18.53 -8.69 -25.90
CA GLU A 92 18.78 -7.26 -26.09
C GLU A 92 18.21 -6.39 -24.97
N VAL A 93 17.15 -6.81 -24.30
CA VAL A 93 16.45 -5.99 -23.29
C VAL A 93 15.92 -6.84 -22.14
N ALA A 94 16.03 -6.31 -20.91
CA ALA A 94 15.35 -6.88 -19.73
C ALA A 94 14.52 -5.82 -19.04
N LEU A 95 13.35 -6.22 -18.54
CA LEU A 95 12.44 -5.33 -17.83
C LEU A 95 11.78 -5.94 -16.60
N VAL A 96 11.42 -5.06 -15.68
CA VAL A 96 10.54 -5.32 -14.53
C VAL A 96 9.31 -4.41 -14.64
N HIS A 97 8.16 -4.90 -14.17
CA HIS A 97 6.88 -4.22 -14.30
C HIS A 97 6.05 -4.39 -13.02
N ASN A 98 5.54 -3.28 -12.50
CA ASN A 98 4.46 -3.21 -11.53
C ASN A 98 3.20 -2.69 -12.21
N GLY A 99 2.06 -3.30 -11.99
CA GLY A 99 0.78 -2.83 -12.51
C GLY A 99 0.13 -3.80 -13.50
N ILE A 100 -0.67 -3.27 -14.41
CA ILE A 100 -1.41 -4.04 -15.41
C ILE A 100 -1.41 -3.29 -16.74
N ILE A 101 -1.05 -3.99 -17.83
CA ILE A 101 -1.21 -3.51 -19.21
C ILE A 101 -2.58 -3.97 -19.71
N GLU A 102 -3.55 -3.06 -19.68
CA GLU A 102 -4.96 -3.39 -19.96
C GLU A 102 -5.20 -3.87 -21.40
N ASN A 103 -4.45 -3.31 -22.35
CA ASN A 103 -4.56 -3.67 -23.76
C ASN A 103 -3.57 -4.76 -24.21
N PHE A 104 -3.09 -5.60 -23.28
CA PHE A 104 -2.07 -6.62 -23.60
C PHE A 104 -2.55 -7.68 -24.62
N LEU A 105 -3.82 -8.08 -24.60
CA LEU A 105 -4.33 -9.11 -25.51
C LEU A 105 -4.25 -8.71 -27.00
N PRO A 106 -4.74 -7.53 -27.45
CA PRO A 106 -4.55 -7.10 -28.83
C PRO A 106 -3.09 -6.89 -29.20
N LEU A 107 -2.24 -6.35 -28.30
CA LEU A 107 -0.81 -6.17 -28.55
C LEU A 107 -0.10 -7.52 -28.69
N ARG A 108 -0.45 -8.51 -27.87
CA ARG A 108 0.07 -9.88 -27.96
C ARG A 108 -0.28 -10.53 -29.30
N ALA A 109 -1.53 -10.40 -29.73
CA ALA A 109 -1.98 -10.94 -31.03
C ALA A 109 -1.25 -10.29 -32.21
N GLU A 110 -1.03 -8.99 -32.18
CA GLU A 110 -0.25 -8.25 -33.17
C GLU A 110 1.20 -8.76 -33.23
N LEU A 111 1.89 -8.80 -32.10
CA LEU A 111 3.28 -9.28 -32.01
C LEU A 111 3.41 -10.74 -32.48
N MET A 112 2.48 -11.61 -32.12
CA MET A 112 2.44 -12.98 -32.66
C MET A 112 2.28 -13.02 -34.19
N SER A 113 1.51 -12.10 -34.76
CA SER A 113 1.31 -12.04 -36.21
C SER A 113 2.58 -11.69 -37.00
N ILE A 114 3.54 -11.02 -36.36
CA ILE A 114 4.85 -10.68 -36.95
C ILE A 114 5.97 -11.64 -36.53
N GLY A 115 5.62 -12.73 -35.81
CA GLY A 115 6.53 -13.83 -35.48
C GLY A 115 7.11 -13.84 -34.07
N HIS A 116 6.69 -12.94 -33.16
CA HIS A 116 7.10 -13.02 -31.75
C HIS A 116 6.52 -14.27 -31.08
N ALA A 117 7.38 -15.02 -30.40
CA ALA A 117 7.00 -16.11 -29.51
C ALA A 117 6.94 -15.61 -28.07
N PHE A 118 5.86 -15.91 -27.36
CA PHE A 118 5.69 -15.58 -25.95
C PHE A 118 5.97 -16.80 -25.09
N GLU A 119 6.80 -16.63 -24.06
CA GLU A 119 7.17 -17.69 -23.11
C GLU A 119 6.27 -17.69 -21.88
N THR A 120 5.69 -16.53 -21.53
CA THR A 120 4.97 -16.31 -20.29
C THR A 120 3.49 -16.03 -20.49
N GLU A 121 2.73 -16.14 -19.41
CA GLU A 121 1.31 -15.80 -19.37
C GLU A 121 1.08 -14.35 -18.89
N THR A 122 2.17 -13.58 -18.70
CA THR A 122 2.08 -12.22 -18.15
C THR A 122 1.74 -11.19 -19.23
N ASP A 123 1.06 -10.14 -18.80
CA ASP A 123 0.84 -8.93 -19.59
C ASP A 123 2.14 -8.15 -19.84
N SER A 124 3.10 -8.28 -18.95
CA SER A 124 4.40 -7.61 -19.02
C SER A 124 5.23 -7.96 -20.25
N GLU A 125 5.07 -9.18 -20.77
CA GLU A 125 5.86 -9.65 -21.92
C GLU A 125 5.52 -8.91 -23.22
N VAL A 126 4.33 -8.30 -23.33
CA VAL A 126 4.02 -7.48 -24.52
C VAL A 126 4.83 -6.19 -24.54
N VAL A 127 5.17 -5.63 -23.37
CA VAL A 127 6.05 -4.46 -23.25
C VAL A 127 7.44 -4.82 -23.75
N LEU A 128 7.96 -5.98 -23.31
CA LEU A 128 9.23 -6.54 -23.78
C LEU A 128 9.24 -6.74 -25.31
N GLY A 129 8.19 -7.35 -25.84
CA GLY A 129 8.05 -7.63 -27.29
C GLY A 129 8.00 -6.36 -28.13
N LEU A 130 7.28 -5.31 -27.69
CA LEU A 130 7.24 -4.03 -28.39
C LEU A 130 8.61 -3.36 -28.43
N ILE A 131 9.32 -3.30 -27.30
CA ILE A 131 10.66 -2.69 -27.24
C ILE A 131 11.61 -3.48 -28.14
N HIS A 132 11.62 -4.81 -28.06
CA HIS A 132 12.46 -5.68 -28.89
C HIS A 132 12.21 -5.45 -30.39
N GLU A 133 10.94 -5.36 -30.80
CA GLU A 133 10.59 -5.08 -32.20
C GLU A 133 11.12 -3.71 -32.67
N TYR A 134 10.98 -2.66 -31.85
CA TYR A 134 11.48 -1.34 -32.20
C TYR A 134 13.02 -1.27 -32.24
N LEU A 135 13.72 -2.02 -31.39
CA LEU A 135 15.18 -2.16 -31.46
C LEU A 135 15.60 -2.84 -32.79
N HIS A 136 14.91 -3.90 -33.21
CA HIS A 136 15.14 -4.56 -34.49
C HIS A 136 14.84 -3.66 -35.70
N GLN A 137 13.94 -2.69 -35.57
CA GLN A 137 13.70 -1.64 -36.55
C GLN A 137 14.80 -0.57 -36.57
N GLY A 138 15.82 -0.69 -35.72
CA GLY A 138 16.98 0.21 -35.65
C GLY A 138 16.77 1.45 -34.78
N MET A 139 15.75 1.48 -33.93
CA MET A 139 15.56 2.56 -32.97
C MET A 139 16.57 2.45 -31.84
N SER A 140 16.93 3.60 -31.26
CA SER A 140 17.69 3.63 -30.01
C SER A 140 16.85 3.09 -28.84
N PRO A 141 17.45 2.65 -27.73
CA PRO A 141 16.73 2.26 -26.50
C PRO A 141 15.69 3.27 -26.04
N GLN A 142 16.05 4.57 -26.07
CA GLN A 142 15.14 5.66 -25.72
C GLN A 142 13.98 5.78 -26.70
N GLY A 143 14.26 5.73 -28.01
CA GLY A 143 13.24 5.78 -29.06
C GLY A 143 12.28 4.61 -28.97
N ALA A 144 12.81 3.39 -28.79
CA ALA A 144 12.01 2.17 -28.63
C ALA A 144 11.09 2.25 -27.40
N THR A 145 11.63 2.76 -26.28
CA THR A 145 10.82 2.96 -25.07
C THR A 145 9.74 4.02 -25.28
N ALA A 146 10.07 5.16 -25.87
CA ALA A 146 9.11 6.23 -26.13
C ALA A 146 7.97 5.78 -27.06
N GLU A 147 8.26 5.00 -28.11
CA GLU A 147 7.23 4.45 -29.01
C GLU A 147 6.38 3.38 -28.29
N MET A 148 6.98 2.51 -27.48
CA MET A 148 6.25 1.54 -26.66
C MET A 148 5.26 2.23 -25.73
N LEU A 149 5.66 3.30 -25.03
CA LEU A 149 4.83 4.05 -24.09
C LEU A 149 3.58 4.68 -24.72
N LYS A 150 3.61 4.98 -26.02
CA LYS A 150 2.44 5.45 -26.79
C LYS A 150 1.41 4.36 -27.07
N ARG A 151 1.83 3.09 -26.99
CA ARG A 151 1.04 1.92 -27.41
C ARG A 151 0.36 1.22 -26.22
N VAL A 152 0.98 1.26 -25.07
CA VAL A 152 0.47 0.54 -23.88
C VAL A 152 -0.55 1.38 -23.12
N ASP A 153 -1.65 0.73 -22.72
CA ASP A 153 -2.68 1.32 -21.86
C ASP A 153 -2.69 0.61 -20.50
N GLY A 154 -3.13 1.33 -19.45
CA GLY A 154 -3.22 0.81 -18.09
C GLY A 154 -2.33 1.53 -17.11
N ALA A 155 -2.27 1.00 -15.88
CA ALA A 155 -1.44 1.52 -14.81
C ALA A 155 -0.17 0.69 -14.67
N PHE A 156 1.01 1.32 -14.79
CA PHE A 156 2.29 0.63 -14.74
C PHE A 156 3.42 1.48 -14.16
N ALA A 157 4.43 0.81 -13.62
CA ALA A 157 5.79 1.30 -13.42
C ALA A 157 6.77 0.30 -14.01
N LEU A 158 7.76 0.78 -14.74
CA LEU A 158 8.74 -0.02 -15.47
C LEU A 158 10.17 0.33 -15.05
N GLY A 159 11.05 -0.68 -15.00
CA GLY A 159 12.50 -0.53 -14.96
C GLY A 159 13.11 -1.37 -16.08
N ILE A 160 13.95 -0.79 -16.94
CA ILE A 160 14.41 -1.41 -18.19
C ILE A 160 15.91 -1.23 -18.35
N ILE A 161 16.64 -2.32 -18.67
CA ILE A 161 18.06 -2.29 -19.04
C ILE A 161 18.27 -2.93 -20.42
N PHE A 162 19.30 -2.51 -21.11
CA PHE A 162 19.56 -2.86 -22.50
C PHE A 162 20.95 -3.45 -22.68
N ALA A 163 21.08 -4.58 -23.40
CA ALA A 163 22.36 -5.17 -23.73
C ALA A 163 23.25 -4.17 -24.49
N GLY A 164 24.54 -4.15 -24.17
CA GLY A 164 25.51 -3.22 -24.74
C GLY A 164 25.43 -1.78 -24.23
N HIS A 165 24.55 -1.47 -23.27
CA HIS A 165 24.38 -0.13 -22.69
C HIS A 165 24.65 -0.12 -21.18
N ASP A 166 25.91 -0.25 -20.79
CA ASP A 166 26.36 -0.43 -19.38
C ASP A 166 26.15 0.83 -18.51
N ASP A 167 25.63 1.93 -19.09
CA ASP A 167 25.33 3.18 -18.41
C ASP A 167 23.95 3.73 -18.80
N LEU A 168 22.95 2.87 -18.98
CA LEU A 168 21.59 3.27 -19.28
C LEU A 168 20.57 2.38 -18.56
N LEU A 169 19.84 2.96 -17.63
CA LEU A 169 18.64 2.40 -17.02
C LEU A 169 17.48 3.34 -17.37
N ILE A 170 16.40 2.79 -17.90
CA ILE A 170 15.19 3.57 -18.18
C ILE A 170 14.10 3.21 -17.19
N GLY A 171 13.45 4.23 -16.60
CA GLY A 171 12.26 4.10 -15.80
C GLY A 171 11.07 4.76 -16.50
N ALA A 172 9.85 4.22 -16.32
CA ALA A 172 8.64 4.88 -16.79
C ALA A 172 7.48 4.60 -15.84
N ARG A 173 6.56 5.57 -15.69
CA ARG A 173 5.39 5.37 -14.85
C ARG A 173 4.11 5.93 -15.47
N ARG A 174 2.99 5.24 -15.17
CA ARG A 174 1.62 5.70 -15.33
C ARG A 174 0.77 5.02 -14.27
N GLY A 175 0.12 5.77 -13.38
CA GLY A 175 -0.72 5.21 -12.32
C GLY A 175 0.03 4.56 -11.15
N CYS A 176 1.16 3.86 -11.39
CA CYS A 176 1.99 3.26 -10.35
C CYS A 176 3.16 4.17 -9.95
N PRO A 177 3.59 4.23 -8.67
CA PRO A 177 4.68 5.09 -8.23
C PRO A 177 6.04 4.62 -8.73
N LEU A 178 6.93 5.59 -9.02
CA LEU A 178 8.34 5.36 -9.33
C LEU A 178 9.17 6.56 -8.87
N VAL A 179 10.33 6.27 -8.27
CA VAL A 179 11.20 7.24 -7.61
C VAL A 179 12.63 7.08 -8.13
N VAL A 180 13.28 8.17 -8.39
CA VAL A 180 14.72 8.23 -8.74
C VAL A 180 15.51 8.62 -7.50
N GLY A 181 16.62 7.92 -7.22
CA GLY A 181 17.57 8.24 -6.16
C GLY A 181 18.91 8.70 -6.71
N TYR A 182 19.50 9.73 -6.07
CA TYR A 182 20.74 10.37 -6.48
C TYR A 182 21.86 10.05 -5.50
N GLY A 183 22.85 9.24 -5.92
CA GLY A 183 24.09 8.99 -5.21
C GLY A 183 25.29 9.74 -5.82
N GLU A 184 26.50 9.48 -5.30
CA GLU A 184 27.75 10.03 -5.83
C GLU A 184 28.35 9.11 -6.89
N GLY A 185 28.12 9.40 -8.18
CA GLY A 185 28.49 8.52 -9.29
C GLY A 185 27.70 7.23 -9.36
N GLU A 186 26.56 7.21 -8.70
CA GLU A 186 25.62 6.09 -8.63
C GLU A 186 24.20 6.64 -8.70
N MET A 187 23.30 5.94 -9.36
CA MET A 187 21.90 6.33 -9.47
C MET A 187 20.98 5.14 -9.29
N PHE A 188 19.81 5.40 -8.74
CA PHE A 188 18.86 4.39 -8.32
C PHE A 188 17.47 4.66 -8.86
N LEU A 189 16.69 3.61 -9.02
CA LEU A 189 15.29 3.64 -9.39
C LEU A 189 14.52 2.71 -8.44
N GLY A 190 13.43 3.17 -7.85
CA GLY A 190 12.62 2.35 -6.92
C GLY A 190 11.14 2.61 -7.08
N SER A 191 10.31 1.62 -6.84
CA SER A 191 8.86 1.78 -6.78
C SER A 191 8.39 2.48 -5.50
N ASP A 192 9.31 2.70 -4.55
CA ASP A 192 9.06 3.32 -3.25
C ASP A 192 10.34 3.95 -2.72
N ALA A 193 10.26 5.10 -2.05
CA ALA A 193 11.39 5.72 -1.39
C ALA A 193 12.04 4.80 -0.34
N LEU A 194 11.26 3.91 0.29
CA LEU A 194 11.74 2.91 1.23
C LEU A 194 12.78 1.95 0.62
N ALA A 195 12.65 1.61 -0.65
CA ALA A 195 13.64 0.80 -1.37
C ALA A 195 15.01 1.48 -1.42
N LEU A 196 15.02 2.81 -1.44
CA LEU A 196 16.20 3.65 -1.63
C LEU A 196 16.78 4.19 -0.31
N ALA A 197 16.09 4.02 0.83
CA ALA A 197 16.40 4.65 2.11
C ALA A 197 17.84 4.42 2.63
N SER A 198 18.45 3.25 2.35
CA SER A 198 19.84 2.96 2.69
C SER A 198 20.86 3.39 1.63
N LEU A 199 20.39 3.84 0.47
CA LEU A 199 21.24 4.11 -0.69
C LEU A 199 21.45 5.62 -0.87
N THR A 200 20.42 6.40 -0.60
CA THR A 200 20.47 7.86 -0.74
C THR A 200 19.30 8.53 -0.01
N GLU A 201 19.58 9.72 0.50
CA GLU A 201 18.55 10.62 1.03
C GLU A 201 17.96 11.56 -0.05
N ARG A 202 18.61 11.68 -1.21
CA ARG A 202 18.20 12.58 -2.28
C ARG A 202 17.37 11.84 -3.30
N ILE A 203 16.09 12.19 -3.41
CA ILE A 203 15.13 11.48 -4.26
C ILE A 203 14.29 12.45 -5.09
N THR A 204 13.78 11.96 -6.22
CA THR A 204 12.76 12.63 -7.04
C THR A 204 11.63 11.66 -7.34
N TYR A 205 10.42 12.04 -6.99
CA TYR A 205 9.22 11.32 -7.43
C TYR A 205 8.90 11.72 -8.87
N LEU A 206 8.75 10.72 -9.73
CA LEU A 206 8.25 10.94 -11.08
C LEU A 206 6.76 11.29 -11.04
N GLU A 207 6.34 12.22 -11.89
CA GLU A 207 4.94 12.59 -12.04
C GLU A 207 4.22 11.68 -13.04
N GLU A 208 2.91 11.85 -13.18
CA GLU A 208 2.06 11.01 -14.01
C GLU A 208 2.46 11.11 -15.49
N GLY A 209 2.81 9.96 -16.08
CA GLY A 209 3.26 9.85 -17.46
C GLY A 209 4.74 10.15 -17.69
N ASP A 210 5.51 10.47 -16.64
CA ASP A 210 6.94 10.66 -16.76
C ASP A 210 7.66 9.35 -17.12
N TRP A 211 8.72 9.48 -17.93
CA TRP A 211 9.74 8.47 -18.07
C TRP A 211 11.13 9.09 -17.92
N VAL A 212 12.12 8.32 -17.51
CA VAL A 212 13.44 8.81 -17.11
C VAL A 212 14.56 7.98 -17.69
N GLU A 213 15.57 8.64 -18.24
CA GLU A 213 16.90 8.08 -18.51
C GLU A 213 17.78 8.31 -17.28
N VAL A 214 18.27 7.22 -16.73
CA VAL A 214 19.17 7.20 -15.57
C VAL A 214 20.54 6.77 -16.05
N ARG A 215 21.56 7.61 -15.77
CA ARG A 215 22.98 7.36 -16.06
C ARG A 215 23.79 7.65 -14.81
N ARG A 216 25.06 7.22 -14.76
CA ARG A 216 25.93 7.46 -13.60
C ARG A 216 26.08 8.92 -13.21
N ASP A 217 26.11 9.79 -14.20
CA ASP A 217 26.36 11.21 -14.03
C ASP A 217 25.10 12.07 -13.88
N GLY A 218 23.91 11.46 -14.01
CA GLY A 218 22.66 12.17 -13.83
C GLY A 218 21.44 11.50 -14.43
N VAL A 219 20.36 12.24 -14.44
CA VAL A 219 19.07 11.79 -14.96
C VAL A 219 18.48 12.82 -15.94
N SER A 220 17.75 12.31 -16.93
CA SER A 220 16.92 13.13 -17.81
C SER A 220 15.48 12.64 -17.72
N ILE A 221 14.60 13.49 -17.20
CA ILE A 221 13.17 13.16 -17.04
C ILE A 221 12.41 13.75 -18.21
N HIS A 222 11.57 12.94 -18.82
CA HIS A 222 10.74 13.30 -19.96
C HIS A 222 9.27 13.17 -19.58
N GLU A 223 8.46 14.13 -19.95
CA GLU A 223 7.01 14.01 -19.86
C GLU A 223 6.43 13.22 -21.05
N THR A 224 5.13 12.96 -21.03
CA THR A 224 4.40 12.18 -22.06
C THR A 224 4.61 12.71 -23.49
N THR A 225 4.84 14.02 -23.65
CA THR A 225 5.13 14.64 -24.95
C THR A 225 6.55 14.39 -25.46
N GLY A 226 7.43 13.84 -24.62
CA GLY A 226 8.85 13.65 -24.89
C GLY A 226 9.73 14.88 -24.57
N GLN A 227 9.15 15.96 -24.03
CA GLN A 227 9.93 17.11 -23.57
C GLN A 227 10.68 16.78 -22.27
N ILE A 228 11.92 17.25 -22.17
CA ILE A 228 12.71 17.14 -20.93
C ILE A 228 12.15 18.14 -19.92
N VAL A 229 11.91 17.66 -18.72
CA VAL A 229 11.35 18.44 -17.62
C VAL A 229 12.20 18.29 -16.36
N GLU A 230 12.21 19.33 -15.55
CA GLU A 230 12.81 19.28 -14.22
C GLU A 230 11.76 18.90 -13.18
N ARG A 231 12.13 17.97 -12.27
CA ARG A 231 11.32 17.59 -11.11
C ARG A 231 12.10 17.91 -9.84
N GLN A 232 11.39 18.25 -8.78
CA GLN A 232 11.99 18.64 -7.52
C GLN A 232 12.78 17.49 -6.89
N ILE A 233 14.05 17.70 -6.59
CA ILE A 233 14.85 16.82 -5.73
C ILE A 233 14.49 17.13 -4.28
N ARG A 234 14.15 16.09 -3.52
CA ARG A 234 13.80 16.15 -2.10
C ARG A 234 14.81 15.39 -1.28
N VAL A 235 14.96 15.79 -0.02
CA VAL A 235 15.72 15.03 0.97
C VAL A 235 14.74 14.27 1.82
N THR A 236 14.78 12.93 1.74
CA THR A 236 13.93 12.06 2.57
C THR A 236 14.53 11.90 3.96
N SER A 237 13.66 11.79 4.97
CA SER A 237 14.07 11.51 6.35
C SER A 237 14.08 10.01 6.68
N LEU A 238 13.74 9.14 5.71
CA LEU A 238 13.76 7.69 5.91
C LEU A 238 15.20 7.20 6.09
N SER A 239 15.46 6.45 7.16
CA SER A 239 16.76 5.88 7.46
C SER A 239 16.71 4.35 7.57
N ASP A 240 17.88 3.69 7.45
CA ASP A 240 17.99 2.23 7.67
C ASP A 240 17.56 1.79 9.08
N ALA A 241 17.71 2.65 10.09
CA ALA A 241 17.32 2.35 11.47
C ALA A 241 15.80 2.17 11.61
N ASP A 242 15.01 2.89 10.80
CA ASP A 242 13.55 2.83 10.82
C ASP A 242 13.02 1.55 10.15
N VAL A 243 13.82 0.89 9.33
CA VAL A 243 13.44 -0.23 8.46
C VAL A 243 13.86 -1.60 9.03
N GLY A 244 14.70 -1.64 10.07
CA GLY A 244 15.20 -2.89 10.65
C GLY A 244 14.17 -3.64 11.51
N LYS A 245 14.22 -4.98 11.55
CA LYS A 245 13.39 -5.82 12.45
C LYS A 245 13.75 -5.65 13.93
N GLY A 246 14.94 -5.16 14.23
CA GLY A 246 15.46 -5.16 15.59
C GLY A 246 15.56 -6.60 16.16
N ASN A 247 15.08 -6.80 17.38
CA ASN A 247 15.09 -8.09 18.07
C ASN A 247 13.83 -8.94 17.79
N TYR A 248 12.96 -8.52 16.87
CA TYR A 248 11.72 -9.23 16.56
C TYR A 248 11.92 -10.25 15.44
N GLN A 249 11.23 -11.38 15.53
CA GLN A 249 11.29 -12.43 14.52
C GLN A 249 10.65 -11.98 13.19
N HIS A 250 9.57 -11.18 13.26
CA HIS A 250 8.80 -10.71 12.12
C HIS A 250 8.57 -9.21 12.20
N PHE A 251 8.48 -8.51 11.06
CA PHE A 251 8.12 -7.10 11.00
C PHE A 251 6.75 -6.84 11.64
N MET A 252 5.74 -7.63 11.31
CA MET A 252 4.41 -7.47 11.90
C MET A 252 4.43 -7.55 13.43
N LEU A 253 5.24 -8.46 14.01
CA LEU A 253 5.38 -8.54 15.47
C LEU A 253 6.00 -7.26 16.04
N LYS A 254 7.07 -6.73 15.40
CA LYS A 254 7.65 -5.43 15.76
C LYS A 254 6.59 -4.34 15.73
N GLU A 255 5.84 -4.24 14.64
CA GLU A 255 4.83 -3.21 14.40
C GLU A 255 3.65 -3.32 15.37
N ILE A 256 3.27 -4.51 15.81
CA ILE A 256 2.31 -4.72 16.89
C ILE A 256 2.83 -4.09 18.21
N TYR A 257 4.10 -4.32 18.55
CA TYR A 257 4.69 -3.76 19.77
C TYR A 257 5.01 -2.26 19.69
N GLU A 258 5.10 -1.70 18.49
CA GLU A 258 5.27 -0.26 18.27
C GLU A 258 3.98 0.54 18.46
N GLN A 259 2.80 -0.09 18.42
CA GLN A 259 1.52 0.61 18.46
C GLN A 259 1.39 1.61 19.62
N PRO A 260 1.74 1.29 20.88
CA PRO A 260 1.62 2.27 21.97
C PRO A 260 2.41 3.55 21.72
N ALA A 261 3.64 3.42 21.19
CA ALA A 261 4.50 4.56 20.91
C ALA A 261 3.95 5.42 19.76
N VAL A 262 3.64 4.80 18.62
CA VAL A 262 3.17 5.55 17.44
C VAL A 262 1.76 6.13 17.63
N ILE A 263 0.89 5.52 18.44
CA ILE A 263 -0.37 6.12 18.86
C ILE A 263 -0.09 7.39 19.69
N GLY A 264 0.89 7.33 20.58
CA GLY A 264 1.33 8.48 21.37
C GLY A 264 1.85 9.62 20.50
N ASP A 265 2.71 9.33 19.53
CA ASP A 265 3.27 10.30 18.57
C ASP A 265 2.16 10.95 17.71
N CYS A 266 1.22 10.13 17.21
CA CYS A 266 0.06 10.59 16.47
C CYS A 266 -0.79 11.56 17.31
N LEU A 267 -1.14 11.19 18.54
CA LEU A 267 -1.93 12.03 19.45
C LEU A 267 -1.20 13.31 19.84
N HIS A 268 0.12 13.24 20.04
CA HIS A 268 0.91 14.44 20.36
C HIS A 268 0.81 15.51 19.25
N SER A 269 0.69 15.11 18.01
CA SER A 269 0.50 16.03 16.87
C SER A 269 -0.92 16.59 16.74
N LEU A 270 -1.91 15.97 17.38
CA LEU A 270 -3.34 16.27 17.24
C LEU A 270 -3.99 16.83 18.51
N PHE A 271 -3.23 17.03 19.58
CA PHE A 271 -3.75 17.41 20.88
C PHE A 271 -3.09 18.66 21.45
N ASN A 272 -3.90 19.58 21.97
CA ASN A 272 -3.43 20.73 22.73
C ASN A 272 -3.50 20.43 24.24
N PRO A 273 -2.35 20.20 24.93
CA PRO A 273 -2.35 19.82 26.33
C PRO A 273 -2.78 20.94 27.27
N VAL A 274 -2.66 22.20 26.86
CA VAL A 274 -3.04 23.38 27.69
C VAL A 274 -4.56 23.54 27.71
N GLU A 275 -5.17 23.41 26.55
CA GLU A 275 -6.63 23.56 26.38
C GLU A 275 -7.39 22.25 26.60
N ARG A 276 -6.68 21.11 26.67
CA ARG A 276 -7.24 19.75 26.75
C ARG A 276 -8.24 19.45 25.63
N THR A 277 -7.91 19.91 24.43
CA THR A 277 -8.75 19.77 23.25
C THR A 277 -7.96 19.16 22.09
N VAL A 278 -8.69 18.63 21.10
CA VAL A 278 -8.09 18.25 19.83
C VAL A 278 -7.70 19.51 19.06
N SER A 279 -6.47 19.53 18.54
CA SER A 279 -5.92 20.60 17.70
C SER A 279 -5.38 20.01 16.41
N LEU A 280 -6.19 20.04 15.35
CA LEU A 280 -5.76 19.54 14.05
C LEU A 280 -4.78 20.53 13.39
N PRO A 281 -3.85 20.04 12.55
CA PRO A 281 -3.13 20.89 11.62
C PRO A 281 -4.11 21.68 10.72
N ASP A 282 -3.66 22.83 10.22
CA ASP A 282 -4.50 23.62 9.30
C ASP A 282 -4.73 22.84 8.00
N THR A 283 -5.97 22.41 7.81
CA THR A 283 -6.41 21.66 6.63
C THR A 283 -7.13 22.54 5.62
N SER A 284 -7.30 23.83 5.91
CA SER A 284 -8.12 24.78 5.10
C SER A 284 -9.60 24.35 4.94
N ILE A 285 -10.07 23.37 5.74
CA ILE A 285 -11.41 22.81 5.66
C ILE A 285 -12.28 23.35 6.80
N ASP A 286 -13.37 24.03 6.43
CA ASP A 286 -14.35 24.55 7.37
C ASP A 286 -15.49 23.52 7.60
N PHE A 287 -15.36 22.71 8.65
CA PHE A 287 -16.35 21.68 9.00
C PHE A 287 -17.74 22.24 9.33
N SER A 288 -17.86 23.52 9.67
CA SER A 288 -19.18 24.13 9.91
C SER A 288 -20.04 24.20 8.64
N LYS A 289 -19.41 24.14 7.47
CA LYS A 289 -20.07 24.16 6.15
C LYS A 289 -20.26 22.78 5.54
N ILE A 290 -19.69 21.73 6.15
CA ILE A 290 -19.82 20.38 5.64
C ILE A 290 -21.15 19.79 6.07
N SER A 291 -21.95 19.37 5.09
CA SER A 291 -23.28 18.79 5.30
C SER A 291 -23.25 17.25 5.31
N ARG A 292 -22.23 16.65 4.69
CA ARG A 292 -22.07 15.19 4.52
C ARG A 292 -20.61 14.83 4.32
N LEU A 293 -20.22 13.65 4.77
CA LEU A 293 -18.89 13.08 4.57
C LEU A 293 -18.99 11.84 3.67
N ASN A 294 -18.14 11.76 2.65
CA ASN A 294 -17.93 10.56 1.86
C ASN A 294 -16.55 9.98 2.21
N ILE A 295 -16.53 8.85 2.91
CA ILE A 295 -15.29 8.14 3.21
C ILE A 295 -15.00 7.14 2.10
N VAL A 296 -13.79 7.18 1.52
CA VAL A 296 -13.40 6.31 0.41
C VAL A 296 -12.02 5.70 0.70
N ALA A 297 -11.94 4.37 0.71
CA ALA A 297 -10.71 3.65 1.02
C ALA A 297 -10.75 2.19 0.52
N CYS A 298 -9.65 1.46 0.69
CA CYS A 298 -9.53 0.03 0.43
C CYS A 298 -9.06 -0.72 1.70
N GLY A 299 -9.43 -2.01 1.83
CA GLY A 299 -8.91 -2.94 2.83
C GLY A 299 -9.02 -2.42 4.26
N THR A 300 -7.94 -2.53 5.02
CA THR A 300 -7.82 -2.08 6.42
C THR A 300 -8.25 -0.62 6.60
N SER A 301 -7.86 0.28 5.69
CA SER A 301 -8.26 1.69 5.74
C SER A 301 -9.78 1.89 5.52
N TYR A 302 -10.42 1.03 4.72
CA TYR A 302 -11.88 1.02 4.58
C TYR A 302 -12.55 0.61 5.90
N TYR A 303 -12.00 -0.37 6.62
CA TYR A 303 -12.55 -0.77 7.92
C TYR A 303 -12.30 0.30 9.00
N ALA A 304 -11.19 1.03 8.95
CA ALA A 304 -11.01 2.22 9.79
C ALA A 304 -12.10 3.28 9.51
N GLY A 305 -12.42 3.50 8.23
CA GLY A 305 -13.52 4.35 7.81
C GLY A 305 -14.89 3.89 8.30
N LEU A 306 -15.16 2.57 8.31
CA LEU A 306 -16.39 2.01 8.88
C LEU A 306 -16.53 2.28 10.37
N VAL A 307 -15.45 2.20 11.14
CA VAL A 307 -15.45 2.61 12.56
C VAL A 307 -15.75 4.11 12.68
N ALA A 308 -15.02 4.93 11.91
CA ALA A 308 -15.13 6.38 11.94
C ALA A 308 -16.52 6.89 11.59
N ARG A 309 -17.27 6.18 10.72
CA ARG A 309 -18.67 6.51 10.41
C ARG A 309 -19.50 6.67 11.68
N TYR A 310 -19.43 5.71 12.61
CA TYR A 310 -20.16 5.78 13.87
C TYR A 310 -19.75 7.01 14.68
N TRP A 311 -18.46 7.34 14.73
CA TRP A 311 -17.97 8.48 15.47
C TRP A 311 -18.41 9.82 14.87
N PHE A 312 -18.35 9.98 13.54
CA PHE A 312 -18.83 11.21 12.90
C PHE A 312 -20.33 11.40 13.05
N GLU A 313 -21.12 10.33 12.93
CA GLU A 313 -22.57 10.38 13.13
C GLU A 313 -22.91 10.72 14.58
N GLU A 314 -22.24 10.11 15.58
CA GLU A 314 -22.53 10.32 17.00
C GLU A 314 -21.96 11.63 17.56
N ILE A 315 -20.70 11.95 17.25
CA ILE A 315 -19.96 13.06 17.87
C ILE A 315 -20.19 14.37 17.11
N ALA A 316 -20.26 14.30 15.78
CA ALA A 316 -20.31 15.48 14.92
C ALA A 316 -21.70 15.73 14.31
N ASP A 317 -22.68 14.87 14.54
CA ASP A 317 -24.00 14.91 13.87
C ASP A 317 -23.85 15.09 12.35
N LEU A 318 -22.90 14.34 11.76
CA LEU A 318 -22.50 14.46 10.36
C LEU A 318 -22.82 13.16 9.62
N PRO A 319 -23.78 13.16 8.68
CA PRO A 319 -24.10 11.99 7.88
C PRO A 319 -22.90 11.49 7.08
N VAL A 320 -22.67 10.18 7.07
CA VAL A 320 -21.51 9.56 6.43
C VAL A 320 -21.94 8.50 5.43
N ASP A 321 -21.51 8.66 4.19
CA ASP A 321 -21.47 7.57 3.20
C ASP A 321 -20.06 6.99 3.17
N ILE A 322 -19.96 5.68 2.97
CA ILE A 322 -18.66 5.02 2.87
C ILE A 322 -18.62 4.08 1.65
N ASP A 323 -17.54 4.14 0.90
CA ASP A 323 -17.34 3.38 -0.33
C ASP A 323 -15.97 2.70 -0.38
N VAL A 324 -15.93 1.54 -1.04
CA VAL A 324 -14.67 0.92 -1.47
C VAL A 324 -14.14 1.69 -2.68
N ALA A 325 -12.89 2.11 -2.64
CA ALA A 325 -12.32 2.99 -3.68
C ALA A 325 -12.33 2.36 -5.08
N SER A 326 -12.14 1.04 -5.20
CA SER A 326 -12.22 0.31 -6.48
C SER A 326 -13.60 0.40 -7.13
N GLU A 327 -14.67 0.58 -6.35
CA GLU A 327 -16.04 0.70 -6.86
C GLU A 327 -16.46 2.15 -7.06
N TYR A 328 -15.98 3.05 -6.18
CA TYR A 328 -16.34 4.47 -6.19
C TYR A 328 -16.06 5.14 -7.54
N ARG A 329 -14.89 4.89 -8.12
CA ARG A 329 -14.44 5.52 -9.38
C ARG A 329 -15.23 5.11 -10.62
N TYR A 330 -15.91 3.97 -10.60
CA TYR A 330 -16.63 3.42 -11.78
C TYR A 330 -18.12 3.65 -11.75
N ARG A 331 -18.68 4.12 -10.64
CA ARG A 331 -20.09 4.42 -10.56
C ARG A 331 -20.37 5.92 -10.72
N LYS A 332 -21.60 6.27 -11.08
CA LYS A 332 -22.05 7.66 -11.11
C LYS A 332 -22.31 8.13 -9.67
N VAL A 333 -21.34 8.78 -9.06
CA VAL A 333 -21.49 9.40 -7.74
C VAL A 333 -22.05 10.82 -7.93
N PRO A 334 -23.21 11.16 -7.32
CA PRO A 334 -23.70 12.53 -7.28
C PRO A 334 -22.82 13.36 -6.33
N VAL A 335 -22.18 14.39 -6.85
CA VAL A 335 -21.47 15.38 -6.02
C VAL A 335 -22.40 16.54 -5.74
N GLN A 336 -22.53 16.91 -4.49
CA GLN A 336 -23.36 18.02 -4.00
C GLN A 336 -22.49 19.01 -3.24
N ASP A 337 -22.90 20.27 -3.21
CA ASP A 337 -22.24 21.29 -2.41
C ASP A 337 -22.25 20.91 -0.92
N GLY A 338 -21.15 21.18 -0.23
CA GLY A 338 -20.98 20.85 1.19
C GLY A 338 -20.66 19.38 1.49
N VAL A 339 -20.43 18.54 0.48
CA VAL A 339 -19.95 17.16 0.68
C VAL A 339 -18.43 17.14 0.67
N LEU A 340 -17.83 16.66 1.76
CA LEU A 340 -16.38 16.46 1.88
C LEU A 340 -16.02 15.00 1.53
N GLY A 341 -15.06 14.81 0.62
CA GLY A 341 -14.44 13.51 0.38
C GLY A 341 -13.30 13.26 1.38
N LEU A 342 -13.39 12.20 2.17
CA LEU A 342 -12.34 11.76 3.09
C LEU A 342 -11.70 10.49 2.55
N PHE A 343 -10.45 10.58 2.12
CA PHE A 343 -9.70 9.47 1.52
C PHE A 343 -8.67 8.95 2.51
N ILE A 344 -8.67 7.64 2.77
CA ILE A 344 -7.81 7.03 3.79
C ILE A 344 -6.89 6.00 3.12
N SER A 345 -5.59 6.11 3.38
CA SER A 345 -4.57 5.15 2.91
C SER A 345 -3.34 5.18 3.80
N GLN A 346 -2.72 4.04 4.07
CA GLN A 346 -1.44 3.98 4.75
C GLN A 346 -0.33 4.57 3.85
N SER A 347 -0.18 4.03 2.64
CA SER A 347 0.88 4.43 1.70
C SER A 347 0.60 5.74 0.97
N GLY A 348 -0.69 6.14 0.86
CA GLY A 348 -1.10 7.24 -0.01
C GLY A 348 -0.85 7.01 -1.51
N GLU A 349 -0.53 5.77 -1.88
CA GLU A 349 -0.22 5.34 -3.25
C GLU A 349 -1.09 4.15 -3.70
N THR A 350 -2.13 3.80 -2.96
CA THR A 350 -3.08 2.76 -3.36
C THR A 350 -3.79 3.21 -4.64
N ALA A 351 -3.55 2.51 -5.74
CA ALA A 351 -3.95 2.93 -7.09
C ALA A 351 -5.45 3.29 -7.18
N ASP A 352 -6.33 2.44 -6.64
CA ASP A 352 -7.77 2.71 -6.64
C ASP A 352 -8.14 3.92 -5.78
N THR A 353 -7.49 4.10 -4.63
CA THR A 353 -7.78 5.24 -3.74
C THR A 353 -7.30 6.56 -4.36
N VAL A 354 -6.10 6.58 -4.98
CA VAL A 354 -5.59 7.75 -5.73
C VAL A 354 -6.51 8.08 -6.90
N ALA A 355 -6.93 7.08 -7.67
CA ALA A 355 -7.83 7.30 -8.81
C ALA A 355 -9.21 7.78 -8.37
N ALA A 356 -9.75 7.26 -7.27
CA ALA A 356 -11.01 7.71 -6.68
C ALA A 356 -10.91 9.17 -6.18
N LEU A 357 -9.78 9.55 -5.57
CA LEU A 357 -9.49 10.91 -5.13
C LEU A 357 -9.48 11.88 -6.33
N ARG A 358 -8.74 11.53 -7.40
CA ARG A 358 -8.70 12.32 -8.63
C ARG A 358 -10.08 12.49 -9.26
N PHE A 359 -10.85 11.39 -9.33
CA PHE A 359 -12.22 11.41 -9.81
C PHE A 359 -13.11 12.36 -8.99
N ALA A 360 -13.01 12.36 -7.66
CA ALA A 360 -13.75 13.26 -6.78
C ALA A 360 -13.37 14.74 -7.05
N ARG A 361 -12.07 15.04 -7.18
CA ARG A 361 -11.58 16.38 -7.50
C ARG A 361 -12.03 16.88 -8.88
N GLU A 362 -12.01 16.03 -9.89
CA GLU A 362 -12.52 16.34 -11.24
C GLU A 362 -14.01 16.72 -11.22
N LYS A 363 -14.76 16.17 -10.25
CA LYS A 363 -16.17 16.53 -10.01
C LYS A 363 -16.34 17.77 -9.14
N GLY A 364 -15.26 18.44 -8.73
CA GLY A 364 -15.30 19.65 -7.90
C GLY A 364 -15.51 19.39 -6.40
N GLN A 365 -15.35 18.15 -5.94
CA GLN A 365 -15.45 17.82 -4.52
C GLN A 365 -14.19 18.26 -3.78
N THR A 366 -14.36 18.91 -2.62
CA THR A 366 -13.24 19.15 -1.69
C THR A 366 -12.79 17.82 -1.09
N VAL A 367 -11.48 17.56 -1.05
CA VAL A 367 -10.90 16.30 -0.58
C VAL A 367 -9.92 16.50 0.57
N LEU A 368 -10.11 15.69 1.61
CA LEU A 368 -9.22 15.55 2.76
C LEU A 368 -8.63 14.14 2.74
N SER A 369 -7.33 14.02 2.95
CA SER A 369 -6.69 12.72 3.07
C SER A 369 -6.16 12.45 4.47
N VAL A 370 -6.30 11.19 4.92
CA VAL A 370 -5.62 10.64 6.09
C VAL A 370 -4.60 9.62 5.60
N VAL A 371 -3.31 9.95 5.73
CA VAL A 371 -2.22 9.15 5.16
C VAL A 371 -1.04 9.06 6.14
N ASN A 372 -0.27 7.98 6.04
CA ASN A 372 0.95 7.84 6.82
C ASN A 372 2.18 8.35 6.05
N ALA A 373 2.29 8.03 4.75
CA ALA A 373 3.41 8.48 3.93
C ALA A 373 3.27 9.97 3.55
N VAL A 374 4.14 10.81 4.11
CA VAL A 374 4.09 12.28 4.01
C VAL A 374 4.20 12.76 2.57
N GLU A 375 5.02 12.09 1.75
CA GLU A 375 5.32 12.52 0.38
C GLU A 375 4.53 11.77 -0.69
N SER A 376 3.42 11.14 -0.31
CA SER A 376 2.58 10.35 -1.22
C SER A 376 1.80 11.19 -2.23
N SER A 377 1.31 10.54 -3.30
CA SER A 377 0.42 11.16 -4.29
C SER A 377 -0.83 11.75 -3.64
N MET A 378 -1.46 11.02 -2.71
CA MET A 378 -2.63 11.54 -1.97
C MET A 378 -2.29 12.79 -1.17
N SER A 379 -1.11 12.85 -0.50
CA SER A 379 -0.67 14.04 0.23
C SER A 379 -0.51 15.26 -0.68
N ARG A 380 0.00 15.06 -1.88
CA ARG A 380 0.24 16.16 -2.83
C ARG A 380 -1.03 16.63 -3.53
N GLU A 381 -1.99 15.73 -3.71
CA GLU A 381 -3.17 16.00 -4.55
C GLU A 381 -4.43 16.35 -3.74
N SER A 382 -4.39 16.31 -2.41
CA SER A 382 -5.52 16.66 -1.54
C SER A 382 -5.55 18.16 -1.20
N ASP A 383 -6.74 18.68 -0.92
CA ASP A 383 -6.92 20.06 -0.44
C ASP A 383 -6.52 20.20 1.03
N GLY A 384 -6.60 19.12 1.80
CA GLY A 384 -6.10 19.02 3.17
C GLY A 384 -5.55 17.63 3.46
N VAL A 385 -4.60 17.53 4.40
CA VAL A 385 -3.96 16.26 4.75
C VAL A 385 -3.77 16.15 6.27
N LEU A 386 -4.08 14.98 6.81
CA LEU A 386 -3.72 14.57 8.16
C LEU A 386 -2.76 13.37 8.11
N HIS A 387 -1.60 13.50 8.74
CA HIS A 387 -0.62 12.44 8.80
C HIS A 387 -0.78 11.62 10.08
N THR A 388 -0.74 10.27 9.95
CA THR A 388 -0.93 9.36 11.08
C THR A 388 0.34 9.13 11.89
N LEU A 389 1.50 9.51 11.39
CA LEU A 389 2.81 9.42 12.04
C LEU A 389 3.16 8.01 12.58
N ALA A 390 2.65 6.96 11.91
CA ALA A 390 2.91 5.57 12.32
C ALA A 390 4.35 5.10 12.01
N GLY A 391 5.16 5.92 11.32
CA GLY A 391 6.45 5.49 10.78
C GLY A 391 6.30 4.45 9.67
N PRO A 392 7.40 3.86 9.16
CA PRO A 392 7.35 2.82 8.15
C PRO A 392 6.62 1.57 8.65
N GLU A 393 5.68 1.04 7.85
CA GLU A 393 5.01 -0.25 8.09
C GLU A 393 5.38 -1.19 6.96
N ILE A 394 6.13 -2.25 7.30
CA ILE A 394 6.77 -3.20 6.36
C ILE A 394 6.08 -4.55 6.40
N GLY A 395 5.39 -4.88 7.49
CA GLY A 395 4.55 -6.07 7.59
C GLY A 395 3.50 -6.09 6.48
N VAL A 396 3.29 -7.26 5.87
CA VAL A 396 2.30 -7.43 4.78
C VAL A 396 0.90 -7.03 5.24
N ALA A 397 0.52 -7.46 6.44
CA ALA A 397 -0.76 -7.13 7.06
C ALA A 397 -0.61 -5.88 7.95
N SER A 398 -1.39 -4.85 7.66
CA SER A 398 -1.37 -3.58 8.40
C SER A 398 -1.77 -3.78 9.87
N THR A 399 -1.08 -3.11 10.78
CA THR A 399 -1.32 -3.14 12.25
C THR A 399 -1.30 -1.73 12.84
N LYS A 400 -0.13 -1.14 13.01
CA LYS A 400 0.03 0.20 13.61
C LYS A 400 -0.57 1.31 12.74
N ALA A 401 -0.60 1.16 11.42
CA ALA A 401 -1.28 2.11 10.55
C ALA A 401 -2.79 2.11 10.78
N PHE A 402 -3.42 0.96 11.02
CA PHE A 402 -4.84 0.88 11.36
C PHE A 402 -5.17 1.63 12.65
N THR A 403 -4.42 1.37 13.73
CA THR A 403 -4.68 1.99 15.03
C THR A 403 -4.41 3.50 15.01
N THR A 404 -3.38 3.96 14.31
CA THR A 404 -3.13 5.41 14.15
C THR A 404 -4.16 6.07 13.22
N GLN A 405 -4.67 5.39 12.19
CA GLN A 405 -5.82 5.88 11.41
C GLN A 405 -7.05 6.05 12.29
N LEU A 406 -7.37 5.09 13.16
CA LEU A 406 -8.49 5.18 14.09
C LEU A 406 -8.35 6.41 15.02
N VAL A 407 -7.16 6.62 15.59
CA VAL A 407 -6.89 7.75 16.47
C VAL A 407 -7.01 9.09 15.74
N THR A 408 -6.49 9.18 14.51
CA THR A 408 -6.61 10.37 13.67
C THR A 408 -8.08 10.66 13.32
N LEU A 409 -8.84 9.63 12.95
CA LEU A 409 -10.25 9.75 12.60
C LEU A 409 -11.14 10.11 13.80
N ALA A 410 -10.86 9.56 14.98
CA ALA A 410 -11.53 9.95 16.23
C ALA A 410 -11.26 11.42 16.56
N SER A 411 -9.99 11.85 16.47
CA SER A 411 -9.61 13.25 16.66
C SER A 411 -10.31 14.17 15.66
N LEU A 412 -10.40 13.76 14.40
CA LEU A 412 -11.09 14.49 13.34
C LEU A 412 -12.59 14.61 13.61
N ALA A 413 -13.26 13.54 14.10
CA ALA A 413 -14.66 13.56 14.46
C ALA A 413 -14.96 14.53 15.62
N ILE A 414 -14.08 14.54 16.64
CA ILE A 414 -14.16 15.48 17.77
C ILE A 414 -14.01 16.92 17.29
N ALA A 415 -13.00 17.21 16.47
CA ALA A 415 -12.78 18.55 15.92
C ALA A 415 -13.94 19.01 15.01
N ALA A 416 -14.49 18.09 14.20
CA ALA A 416 -15.67 18.37 13.37
C ALA A 416 -16.90 18.68 14.23
N GLY A 417 -17.16 17.91 15.29
CA GLY A 417 -18.26 18.14 16.22
C GLY A 417 -18.18 19.50 16.91
N ARG A 418 -16.98 19.89 17.35
CA ARG A 418 -16.70 21.24 17.89
C ARG A 418 -16.96 22.32 16.84
N ALA A 419 -16.41 22.20 15.65
CA ALA A 419 -16.55 23.20 14.59
C ALA A 419 -18.00 23.38 14.13
N ARG A 420 -18.80 22.33 14.17
CA ARG A 420 -20.25 22.35 13.88
C ARG A 420 -21.11 22.88 15.05
N GLY A 421 -20.49 23.07 16.23
CA GLY A 421 -21.20 23.54 17.42
C GLY A 421 -22.16 22.52 18.04
N VAL A 422 -22.01 21.23 17.72
CA VAL A 422 -22.87 20.15 18.25
C VAL A 422 -22.21 19.38 19.40
N LEU A 423 -20.91 19.55 19.59
CA LEU A 423 -20.15 18.94 20.69
C LEU A 423 -19.89 19.98 21.78
N GLU A 424 -20.42 19.74 22.98
CA GLU A 424 -20.19 20.59 24.14
C GLU A 424 -18.75 20.44 24.64
N ARG A 425 -18.17 21.54 25.16
CA ARG A 425 -16.78 21.58 25.62
C ARG A 425 -16.45 20.51 26.68
N GLY A 426 -17.33 20.27 27.64
CA GLY A 426 -17.11 19.25 28.67
C GLY A 426 -17.02 17.84 28.08
N LYS A 427 -17.84 17.53 27.06
CA LYS A 427 -17.78 16.24 26.35
C LYS A 427 -16.55 16.14 25.47
N GLU A 428 -16.10 17.24 24.85
CA GLU A 428 -14.83 17.29 24.12
C GLU A 428 -13.66 16.97 25.02
N GLU A 429 -13.58 17.61 26.22
CA GLU A 429 -12.53 17.38 27.20
C GLU A 429 -12.51 15.92 27.71
N GLU A 430 -13.67 15.31 27.90
CA GLU A 430 -13.83 13.89 28.24
C GLU A 430 -13.27 12.97 27.14
N LEU A 431 -13.70 13.18 25.90
CA LEU A 431 -13.27 12.37 24.76
C LEU A 431 -11.77 12.54 24.47
N ALA A 432 -11.27 13.76 24.51
CA ALA A 432 -9.85 14.05 24.32
C ALA A 432 -8.99 13.41 25.43
N SER A 433 -9.47 13.42 26.68
CA SER A 433 -8.78 12.75 27.80
C SER A 433 -8.75 11.23 27.61
N ALA A 434 -9.86 10.64 27.14
CA ALA A 434 -9.92 9.21 26.84
C ALA A 434 -8.95 8.81 25.72
N LEU A 435 -8.79 9.64 24.68
CA LEU A 435 -7.81 9.38 23.61
C LEU A 435 -6.37 9.36 24.13
N ILE A 436 -6.02 10.25 25.07
CA ILE A 436 -4.66 10.31 25.66
C ILE A 436 -4.32 9.05 26.46
N GLU A 437 -5.31 8.32 26.97
CA GLU A 437 -5.10 7.06 27.68
C GLU A 437 -4.86 5.87 26.72
N VAL A 438 -5.22 5.97 25.44
CA VAL A 438 -5.15 4.86 24.49
C VAL A 438 -3.74 4.24 24.39
N PRO A 439 -2.62 4.99 24.35
CA PRO A 439 -1.29 4.40 24.32
C PRO A 439 -1.01 3.46 25.51
N SER A 440 -1.40 3.88 26.72
CA SER A 440 -1.20 3.06 27.92
C SER A 440 -2.09 1.81 27.91
N ARG A 441 -3.33 1.94 27.44
CA ARG A 441 -4.24 0.79 27.29
C ARG A 441 -3.74 -0.20 26.23
N ALA A 442 -3.19 0.30 25.12
CA ALA A 442 -2.56 -0.54 24.11
C ALA A 442 -1.35 -1.30 24.70
N ALA A 443 -0.51 -0.65 25.52
CA ALA A 443 0.60 -1.30 26.19
C ALA A 443 0.14 -2.38 27.20
N GLU A 444 -0.97 -2.16 27.92
CA GLU A 444 -1.56 -3.17 28.81
C GLU A 444 -1.99 -4.44 28.06
N ILE A 445 -2.57 -4.29 26.87
CA ILE A 445 -3.03 -5.43 26.03
C ILE A 445 -1.84 -6.30 25.59
N LEU A 446 -0.68 -5.71 25.30
CA LEU A 446 0.51 -6.44 24.91
C LEU A 446 1.03 -7.41 26.00
N ASN A 447 0.64 -7.21 27.25
CA ASN A 447 0.96 -8.13 28.33
C ASN A 447 0.17 -9.45 28.26
N HIS A 448 -0.83 -9.55 27.40
CA HIS A 448 -1.64 -10.76 27.20
C HIS A 448 -1.13 -11.66 26.07
N ASP A 449 0.08 -11.43 25.54
CA ASP A 449 0.67 -12.15 24.41
C ASP A 449 0.63 -13.67 24.58
N GLU A 450 0.99 -14.19 25.78
CA GLU A 450 0.97 -15.64 26.06
C GLU A 450 -0.46 -16.23 26.01
N ALA A 451 -1.44 -15.50 26.56
CA ALA A 451 -2.84 -15.96 26.54
C ALA A 451 -3.39 -15.98 25.10
N LEU A 452 -3.06 -14.96 24.31
CA LEU A 452 -3.45 -14.89 22.90
C LEU A 452 -2.76 -15.97 22.06
N ARG A 453 -1.49 -16.29 22.36
CA ARG A 453 -0.76 -17.40 21.73
C ARG A 453 -1.44 -18.73 21.98
N ASN A 454 -1.82 -19.01 23.23
CA ASN A 454 -2.54 -20.24 23.59
C ASN A 454 -3.89 -20.37 22.88
N LEU A 455 -4.60 -19.26 22.65
CA LEU A 455 -5.82 -19.25 21.83
C LEU A 455 -5.53 -19.50 20.35
N ALA A 456 -4.49 -18.87 19.80
CA ALA A 456 -4.08 -19.06 18.42
C ALA A 456 -3.69 -20.53 18.14
N GLU A 457 -3.02 -21.20 19.09
CA GLU A 457 -2.67 -22.63 19.00
C GLU A 457 -3.89 -23.56 18.95
N GLN A 458 -5.07 -23.10 19.36
CA GLN A 458 -6.31 -23.89 19.28
C GLN A 458 -6.99 -23.77 17.92
N ILE A 459 -6.69 -22.71 17.16
CA ILE A 459 -7.39 -22.40 15.90
C ILE A 459 -6.46 -22.44 14.66
N TYR A 460 -5.16 -22.69 14.80
CA TYR A 460 -4.23 -22.58 13.66
C TYR A 460 -4.41 -23.65 12.57
N GLU A 461 -5.06 -24.79 12.88
CA GLU A 461 -5.29 -25.88 11.94
C GLU A 461 -6.71 -25.89 11.35
N VAL A 462 -7.60 -24.97 11.79
CA VAL A 462 -8.96 -24.91 11.25
C VAL A 462 -8.98 -24.31 9.83
N ARG A 463 -10.01 -24.64 9.07
CA ARG A 463 -10.17 -24.13 7.70
C ARG A 463 -10.95 -22.84 7.64
N ASP A 464 -11.89 -22.66 8.56
CA ASP A 464 -12.87 -21.58 8.57
C ASP A 464 -12.95 -20.96 9.97
N VAL A 465 -13.06 -19.64 10.07
CA VAL A 465 -13.27 -18.90 11.32
C VAL A 465 -14.30 -17.80 11.06
N LEU A 466 -15.28 -17.68 11.94
CA LEU A 466 -16.25 -16.59 11.89
C LEU A 466 -15.92 -15.53 12.93
N TYR A 467 -16.13 -14.27 12.57
CA TYR A 467 -16.04 -13.13 13.47
C TYR A 467 -17.41 -12.48 13.59
N ILE A 468 -17.79 -12.05 14.78
CA ILE A 468 -19.03 -11.29 14.97
C ILE A 468 -18.82 -10.10 15.90
N GLY A 469 -19.57 -9.03 15.65
CA GLY A 469 -19.58 -7.81 16.47
C GLY A 469 -20.81 -6.96 16.18
N ARG A 470 -20.99 -5.89 16.96
CA ARG A 470 -22.04 -4.89 16.76
C ARG A 470 -21.46 -3.49 16.78
N GLY A 471 -22.12 -2.55 16.08
CA GLY A 471 -21.62 -1.17 16.00
C GLY A 471 -20.19 -1.12 15.49
N THR A 472 -19.33 -0.35 16.15
CA THR A 472 -17.89 -0.26 15.82
C THR A 472 -17.19 -1.61 15.89
N SER A 473 -17.61 -2.51 16.80
CA SER A 473 -17.05 -3.86 16.95
C SER A 473 -17.32 -4.75 15.75
N TYR A 474 -18.35 -4.50 14.96
CA TYR A 474 -18.55 -5.18 13.68
C TYR A 474 -17.45 -4.80 12.66
N ALA A 475 -17.10 -3.52 12.57
CA ALA A 475 -16.00 -3.09 11.71
C ALA A 475 -14.64 -3.64 12.17
N VAL A 476 -14.41 -3.74 13.49
CA VAL A 476 -13.22 -4.40 14.07
C VAL A 476 -13.22 -5.90 13.78
N ALA A 477 -14.38 -6.56 13.80
CA ALA A 477 -14.51 -7.96 13.43
C ALA A 477 -14.14 -8.21 11.95
N LEU A 478 -14.55 -7.31 11.04
CA LEU A 478 -14.16 -7.34 9.61
C LEU A 478 -12.64 -7.21 9.45
N GLU A 479 -12.00 -6.30 10.19
CA GLU A 479 -10.54 -6.14 10.18
C GLU A 479 -9.83 -7.39 10.74
N GLY A 480 -10.33 -7.97 11.85
CA GLY A 480 -9.78 -9.20 12.41
C GLY A 480 -9.85 -10.37 11.43
N ALA A 481 -10.99 -10.55 10.75
CA ALA A 481 -11.15 -11.55 9.71
C ALA A 481 -10.21 -11.31 8.51
N LEU A 482 -9.99 -10.06 8.12
CA LEU A 482 -9.01 -9.69 7.08
C LEU A 482 -7.60 -10.08 7.52
N LYS A 483 -7.17 -9.71 8.73
CA LYS A 483 -5.83 -10.05 9.25
C LYS A 483 -5.60 -11.55 9.28
N LEU A 484 -6.57 -12.34 9.75
CA LEU A 484 -6.45 -13.79 9.79
C LEU A 484 -6.26 -14.37 8.37
N LYS A 485 -7.05 -13.93 7.39
CA LYS A 485 -6.90 -14.36 5.98
C LYS A 485 -5.52 -14.04 5.42
N GLU A 486 -5.03 -12.82 5.64
CA GLU A 486 -3.77 -12.34 5.05
C GLU A 486 -2.54 -13.13 5.55
N ILE A 487 -2.51 -13.51 6.83
CA ILE A 487 -1.31 -14.09 7.45
C ILE A 487 -1.35 -15.61 7.55
N SER A 488 -2.53 -16.24 7.64
CA SER A 488 -2.69 -17.67 7.86
C SER A 488 -3.27 -18.43 6.66
N TYR A 489 -3.90 -17.73 5.72
CA TYR A 489 -4.72 -18.28 4.62
C TYR A 489 -5.95 -19.07 5.10
N ILE A 490 -6.29 -19.01 6.40
CA ILE A 490 -7.56 -19.54 6.93
C ILE A 490 -8.69 -18.69 6.35
N HIS A 491 -9.74 -19.32 5.85
CA HIS A 491 -10.92 -18.61 5.41
C HIS A 491 -11.63 -17.99 6.62
N ALA A 492 -11.71 -16.67 6.67
CA ALA A 492 -12.30 -15.94 7.78
C ALA A 492 -13.30 -14.90 7.27
N GLU A 493 -14.50 -14.89 7.85
CA GLU A 493 -15.55 -13.92 7.52
C GLU A 493 -16.09 -13.26 8.78
N ALA A 494 -16.57 -12.02 8.63
CA ALA A 494 -17.18 -11.29 9.73
C ALA A 494 -18.61 -10.86 9.40
N TYR A 495 -19.49 -10.98 10.40
CA TYR A 495 -20.90 -10.62 10.28
C TYR A 495 -21.30 -9.66 11.41
N ALA A 496 -22.22 -8.74 11.10
CA ALA A 496 -22.96 -8.07 12.15
C ALA A 496 -23.69 -9.13 12.97
N ALA A 497 -23.48 -9.17 14.29
CA ALA A 497 -23.94 -10.28 15.12
C ALA A 497 -25.45 -10.56 14.99
N GLY A 498 -26.26 -9.52 14.72
CA GLY A 498 -27.70 -9.67 14.48
C GLY A 498 -28.04 -10.38 13.18
N GLU A 499 -27.15 -10.34 12.18
CA GLU A 499 -27.35 -10.95 10.86
C GLU A 499 -27.14 -12.47 10.86
N LEU A 500 -26.57 -13.05 11.94
CA LEU A 500 -26.40 -14.51 12.04
C LEU A 500 -27.69 -15.28 11.73
N LYS A 501 -28.83 -14.76 12.20
CA LYS A 501 -30.14 -15.40 12.02
C LYS A 501 -30.64 -15.38 10.56
N HIS A 502 -30.04 -14.56 9.71
CA HIS A 502 -30.44 -14.39 8.32
C HIS A 502 -29.61 -15.22 7.34
N GLY A 503 -29.00 -16.30 7.82
CA GLY A 503 -28.28 -17.28 6.99
C GLY A 503 -26.97 -17.77 7.61
N PRO A 504 -26.04 -16.87 8.02
CA PRO A 504 -24.68 -17.26 8.43
C PRO A 504 -24.62 -18.24 9.60
N ILE A 505 -25.63 -18.28 10.45
CA ILE A 505 -25.74 -19.26 11.56
C ILE A 505 -25.71 -20.71 11.08
N ALA A 506 -26.04 -20.97 9.81
CA ALA A 506 -25.97 -22.30 9.21
C ALA A 506 -24.54 -22.82 9.01
N LEU A 507 -23.54 -21.91 9.06
CA LEU A 507 -22.11 -22.22 8.93
C LEU A 507 -21.49 -22.67 10.26
N ILE A 508 -22.22 -22.53 11.38
CA ILE A 508 -21.70 -22.83 12.71
C ILE A 508 -21.95 -24.32 13.01
N ASP A 509 -20.86 -25.03 13.28
CA ASP A 509 -20.83 -26.40 13.77
C ASP A 509 -19.63 -26.58 14.73
N ASP A 510 -19.43 -27.75 15.28
CA ASP A 510 -18.37 -28.08 16.25
C ASP A 510 -16.95 -27.84 15.73
N GLY A 511 -16.76 -27.63 14.41
CA GLY A 511 -15.46 -27.43 13.75
C GLY A 511 -15.15 -26.01 13.41
N VAL A 512 -16.06 -25.05 13.59
CA VAL A 512 -15.92 -23.64 13.19
C VAL A 512 -15.82 -22.72 14.39
N PRO A 513 -14.62 -22.25 14.76
CA PRO A 513 -14.46 -21.24 15.82
C PRO A 513 -15.18 -19.94 15.48
N VAL A 514 -15.82 -19.33 16.48
CA VAL A 514 -16.46 -18.02 16.35
C VAL A 514 -15.80 -17.04 17.32
N ILE A 515 -15.16 -16.00 16.78
CA ILE A 515 -14.53 -14.92 17.55
C ILE A 515 -15.56 -13.80 17.72
N VAL A 516 -15.89 -13.51 18.98
CA VAL A 516 -16.90 -12.50 19.35
C VAL A 516 -16.22 -11.24 19.88
N ILE A 517 -16.41 -10.11 19.21
CA ILE A 517 -15.94 -8.81 19.69
C ILE A 517 -17.05 -8.16 20.53
N ALA A 518 -16.92 -8.24 21.84
CA ALA A 518 -17.96 -7.85 22.80
C ALA A 518 -17.38 -6.99 23.95
N PRO A 519 -17.02 -5.72 23.70
CA PRO A 519 -16.60 -4.82 24.78
C PRO A 519 -17.77 -4.54 25.74
N SER A 520 -17.43 -4.15 26.98
CA SER A 520 -18.42 -3.75 28.00
C SER A 520 -19.00 -2.36 27.68
N ASP A 521 -19.79 -2.27 26.63
CA ASP A 521 -20.47 -1.07 26.15
C ASP A 521 -22.02 -1.24 26.17
N GLY A 522 -22.74 -0.26 25.66
CA GLY A 522 -24.22 -0.29 25.56
C GLY A 522 -24.78 -1.40 24.66
N LEU A 523 -23.93 -2.06 23.88
CA LEU A 523 -24.33 -3.17 22.98
C LEU A 523 -23.93 -4.54 23.51
N PHE A 524 -23.25 -4.61 24.66
CA PHE A 524 -22.75 -5.86 25.25
C PHE A 524 -23.84 -6.92 25.39
N GLU A 525 -24.96 -6.59 26.02
CA GLU A 525 -26.07 -7.54 26.25
C GLU A 525 -26.65 -8.10 24.93
N LYS A 526 -26.68 -7.26 23.89
CA LYS A 526 -27.14 -7.68 22.56
C LYS A 526 -26.13 -8.63 21.88
N THR A 527 -24.85 -8.38 22.05
CA THR A 527 -23.78 -9.22 21.52
C THR A 527 -23.70 -10.53 22.30
N ALA A 528 -23.84 -10.49 23.64
CA ALA A 528 -23.88 -11.67 24.49
C ALA A 528 -25.05 -12.61 24.14
N SER A 529 -26.22 -12.05 23.83
CA SER A 529 -27.35 -12.85 23.34
C SER A 529 -27.01 -13.59 22.04
N ASN A 530 -26.33 -12.95 21.09
CA ASN A 530 -25.89 -13.63 19.87
C ASN A 530 -24.80 -14.68 20.13
N MET A 531 -23.92 -14.45 21.10
CA MET A 531 -22.94 -15.45 21.52
C MET A 531 -23.62 -16.72 22.04
N GLN A 532 -24.72 -16.59 22.81
CA GLN A 532 -25.52 -17.75 23.26
C GLN A 532 -26.15 -18.52 22.10
N GLU A 533 -26.56 -17.82 21.02
CA GLU A 533 -27.07 -18.46 19.80
C GLU A 533 -25.97 -19.27 19.08
N VAL A 534 -24.73 -18.77 19.09
CA VAL A 534 -23.56 -19.49 18.57
C VAL A 534 -23.32 -20.77 19.41
N VAL A 535 -23.20 -20.61 20.74
CA VAL A 535 -22.95 -21.73 21.66
C VAL A 535 -24.04 -22.83 21.56
N ALA A 536 -25.27 -22.46 21.24
CA ALA A 536 -26.36 -23.45 21.05
C ALA A 536 -26.20 -24.28 19.77
N ARG A 537 -25.22 -23.99 18.93
CA ARG A 537 -24.95 -24.68 17.66
C ARG A 537 -23.70 -25.58 17.70
N GLY A 538 -22.81 -25.38 18.70
CA GLY A 538 -21.61 -26.18 18.87
C GLY A 538 -20.55 -25.40 19.73
#